data_fa3acfc2c2f8e3adadcc0b81b43873fb
#
_entry.id   fa3acfc2c2f8e3adadcc0b81b43873fb
#
_cell.length_a   1.000
_cell.length_b   1.000
_cell.length_c   1.000
_cell.angle_alpha   90.00
_cell.angle_beta   90.00
_cell.angle_gamma   90.00
#
_symmetry.space_group_name_H-M   'P 1'
#
loop_
_entity.id
_entity.type
_entity.pdbx_description
1 polymer ?
#
loop_
_entity_poly.entity_id
_entity_poly.type
_entity_poly.pdbx_seq_one_letter_code
_entity_poly.pdbx_strand_id
1 'polypeptide(L)'
;MAKAQGAKGKAAAKKRVVKVDSYGDAHIVASFNNIIISLTNKQGQVISWSSAGKMGFKGSKKNTPYAAQMAGADAAKVALDAGLKKVDVFVKGPGSGRESAIRSLSQNGIEIVMIKDITPLPHNGCRPPKKRRV
;
A
#
# COMPACT_ATOMS: atom_id res chain seq x y z
N MET A 1 14.35 3.33 36.72
CA MET A 1 15.69 3.52 36.12
C MET A 1 15.97 2.61 34.96
N ALA A 2 15.74 1.32 35.07
CA ALA A 2 15.91 0.38 33.97
C ALA A 2 15.04 0.71 32.76
N LYS A 3 13.84 1.20 32.94
CA LYS A 3 12.94 1.61 31.89
C LYS A 3 13.49 2.76 31.03
N ALA A 4 14.17 3.71 31.65
CA ALA A 4 14.76 4.83 30.92
C ALA A 4 15.91 4.37 30.02
N GLN A 5 16.67 3.39 30.45
CA GLN A 5 17.75 2.82 29.64
C GLN A 5 17.21 2.04 28.47
N GLY A 6 16.13 1.29 28.65
CA GLY A 6 15.47 0.58 27.56
C GLY A 6 14.89 1.54 26.51
N ALA A 7 14.32 2.64 26.95
CA ALA A 7 13.82 3.67 26.06
C ALA A 7 14.95 4.33 25.26
N LYS A 8 16.10 4.58 25.89
CA LYS A 8 17.27 5.10 25.19
C LYS A 8 17.78 4.14 24.12
N GLY A 9 17.80 2.86 24.41
CA GLY A 9 18.20 1.85 23.43
C GLY A 9 17.30 1.84 22.21
N LYS A 10 16.00 1.95 22.40
CA LYS A 10 15.04 2.05 21.30
C LYS A 10 15.18 3.36 20.52
N ALA A 11 15.40 4.46 21.22
CA ALA A 11 15.59 5.76 20.57
C ALA A 11 16.88 5.83 19.76
N ALA A 12 17.89 5.05 20.13
CA ALA A 12 19.17 4.98 19.43
C ALA A 12 19.07 4.21 18.11
N ALA A 13 18.02 3.43 17.88
CA ALA A 13 17.80 2.75 16.61
C ALA A 13 17.58 3.80 15.50
N LYS A 14 18.46 3.85 14.53
CA LYS A 14 18.36 4.79 13.43
C LYS A 14 17.16 4.45 12.55
N LYS A 15 16.27 5.40 12.38
CA LYS A 15 15.19 5.28 11.40
C LYS A 15 15.78 5.34 10.00
N ARG A 16 15.25 4.49 9.12
CA ARG A 16 15.63 4.54 7.72
C ARG A 16 15.21 5.88 7.12
N VAL A 17 16.15 6.57 6.49
CA VAL A 17 15.85 7.81 5.78
C VAL A 17 15.55 7.47 4.33
N VAL A 18 14.35 7.82 3.89
CA VAL A 18 13.91 7.64 2.52
C VAL A 18 13.82 9.01 1.86
N LYS A 19 14.48 9.13 0.71
CA LYS A 19 14.40 10.36 -0.09
C LYS A 19 13.01 10.46 -0.71
N VAL A 20 12.29 11.54 -0.42
CA VAL A 20 10.95 11.77 -0.94
C VAL A 20 11.01 12.85 -2.01
N ASP A 21 10.77 12.45 -3.26
CA ASP A 21 10.60 13.37 -4.37
C ASP A 21 9.11 13.69 -4.53
N SER A 22 8.79 14.73 -5.30
CA SER A 22 7.39 15.06 -5.59
C SER A 22 6.71 14.03 -6.50
N TYR A 23 7.48 13.23 -7.22
CA TYR A 23 7.01 12.19 -8.13
C TYR A 23 7.45 10.82 -7.63
N GLY A 24 6.51 9.91 -7.45
CA GLY A 24 6.79 8.56 -6.99
C GLY A 24 5.88 7.53 -7.65
N ASP A 25 5.84 6.35 -7.05
CA ASP A 25 5.01 5.25 -7.51
C ASP A 25 4.04 4.83 -6.43
N ALA A 26 2.84 4.41 -6.84
CA ALA A 26 1.86 3.80 -5.96
C ALA A 26 1.67 2.34 -6.38
N HIS A 27 1.94 1.43 -5.48
CA HIS A 27 1.75 0.00 -5.71
C HIS A 27 0.52 -0.48 -4.96
N ILE A 28 -0.48 -0.95 -5.70
CA ILE A 28 -1.73 -1.43 -5.14
C ILE A 28 -1.84 -2.93 -5.42
N VAL A 29 -1.89 -3.72 -4.37
CA VAL A 29 -2.11 -5.17 -4.46
C VAL A 29 -3.50 -5.47 -3.91
N ALA A 30 -4.42 -5.87 -4.78
CA ALA A 30 -5.79 -6.18 -4.42
C ALA A 30 -6.03 -7.68 -4.57
N SER A 31 -6.03 -8.40 -3.47
CA SER A 31 -6.38 -9.82 -3.44
C SER A 31 -7.87 -10.01 -3.14
N PHE A 32 -8.33 -11.25 -3.15
CA PHE A 32 -9.73 -11.54 -2.79
C PHE A 32 -10.04 -11.26 -1.31
N ASN A 33 -9.04 -11.22 -0.45
CA ASN A 33 -9.22 -11.08 1.00
C ASN A 33 -8.61 -9.83 1.60
N ASN A 34 -7.89 -9.02 0.82
CA ASN A 34 -7.21 -7.85 1.36
C ASN A 34 -6.83 -6.88 0.25
N ILE A 35 -6.43 -5.69 0.67
CA ILE A 35 -5.81 -4.72 -0.23
C ILE A 35 -4.64 -4.08 0.50
N ILE A 36 -3.54 -3.92 -0.20
CA ILE A 36 -2.33 -3.29 0.33
C ILE A 36 -1.93 -2.17 -0.63
N ILE A 37 -1.71 -0.99 -0.09
CA ILE A 37 -1.29 0.19 -0.84
C ILE A 37 0.06 0.62 -0.31
N SER A 38 1.04 0.73 -1.19
CA SER A 38 2.38 1.20 -0.85
C SER A 38 2.74 2.37 -1.75
N LEU A 39 3.11 3.49 -1.15
CA LEU A 39 3.58 4.67 -1.86
C LEU A 39 5.09 4.74 -1.74
N THR A 40 5.77 4.77 -2.87
CA THR A 40 7.23 4.68 -2.94
C THR A 40 7.82 5.82 -3.74
N ASN A 41 9.12 6.04 -3.60
CA ASN A 41 9.86 6.90 -4.51
C ASN A 41 10.17 6.14 -5.82
N LYS A 42 10.80 6.80 -6.79
CA LYS A 42 11.14 6.16 -8.07
C LYS A 42 12.18 5.04 -7.95
N GLN A 43 12.88 4.98 -6.83
CA GLN A 43 13.86 3.93 -6.54
C GLN A 43 13.24 2.70 -5.86
N GLY A 44 11.94 2.74 -5.56
CA GLY A 44 11.23 1.63 -4.94
C GLY A 44 11.25 1.62 -3.42
N GLN A 45 11.80 2.64 -2.78
CA GLN A 45 11.81 2.74 -1.33
C GLN A 45 10.45 3.22 -0.83
N VAL A 46 9.87 2.51 0.14
CA VAL A 46 8.52 2.80 0.65
C VAL A 46 8.53 4.07 1.49
N ILE A 47 7.70 5.02 1.12
CA ILE A 47 7.46 6.27 1.86
C ILE A 47 6.35 6.06 2.89
N SER A 48 5.23 5.51 2.43
CA SER A 48 4.09 5.18 3.29
C SER A 48 3.39 3.95 2.78
N TRP A 49 2.66 3.29 3.66
CA TRP A 49 1.87 2.14 3.28
C TRP A 49 0.63 2.05 4.16
N SER A 50 -0.39 1.39 3.65
CA SER A 50 -1.56 1.04 4.44
C SER A 50 -2.23 -0.19 3.84
N SER A 51 -3.06 -0.83 4.63
CA SER A 51 -3.83 -1.98 4.19
C SER A 51 -5.17 -2.00 4.89
N ALA A 52 -6.10 -2.80 4.38
CA ALA A 52 -7.38 -2.97 5.04
C ALA A 52 -7.22 -3.54 6.45
N GLY A 53 -6.26 -4.45 6.64
CA GLY A 53 -5.95 -5.01 7.97
C GLY A 53 -5.40 -3.96 8.92
N LYS A 54 -4.55 -3.07 8.45
CA LYS A 54 -4.00 -1.97 9.24
C LYS A 54 -5.10 -1.04 9.73
N MET A 55 -6.14 -0.82 8.92
CA MET A 55 -7.27 0.04 9.26
C MET A 55 -8.32 -0.60 10.16
N GLY A 56 -8.07 -1.82 10.63
CA GLY A 56 -8.94 -2.53 11.56
C GLY A 56 -10.00 -3.42 10.94
N PHE A 57 -10.04 -3.55 9.63
CA PHE A 57 -10.96 -4.48 8.96
C PHE A 57 -10.49 -5.92 9.15
N LYS A 58 -11.44 -6.83 9.30
CA LYS A 58 -11.15 -8.25 9.54
C LYS A 58 -11.97 -9.14 8.63
N GLY A 59 -11.41 -10.31 8.30
CA GLY A 59 -12.08 -11.32 7.49
C GLY A 59 -12.43 -10.82 6.09
N SER A 60 -13.61 -11.14 5.62
CA SER A 60 -14.07 -10.75 4.29
C SER A 60 -14.28 -9.25 4.11
N LYS A 61 -14.38 -8.49 5.19
CA LYS A 61 -14.51 -7.02 5.14
C LYS A 61 -13.28 -6.34 4.56
N LYS A 62 -12.13 -6.97 4.62
CA LYS A 62 -10.88 -6.44 4.03
C LYS A 62 -10.93 -6.34 2.50
N ASN A 63 -11.83 -7.05 1.87
CA ASN A 63 -11.98 -7.05 0.40
C ASN A 63 -13.00 -6.02 -0.10
N THR A 64 -13.57 -5.19 0.76
CA THR A 64 -14.60 -4.23 0.36
C THR A 64 -13.99 -2.97 -0.25
N PRO A 65 -14.70 -2.30 -1.19
CA PRO A 65 -14.26 -1.00 -1.70
C PRO A 65 -14.09 0.05 -0.61
N TYR A 66 -14.92 0.02 0.42
CA TYR A 66 -14.80 0.93 1.55
C TYR A 66 -13.47 0.75 2.29
N ALA A 67 -13.06 -0.51 2.54
CA ALA A 67 -11.77 -0.78 3.16
C ALA A 67 -10.60 -0.25 2.32
N ALA A 68 -10.68 -0.41 1.00
CA ALA A 68 -9.69 0.13 0.07
C ALA A 68 -9.61 1.65 0.14
N GLN A 69 -10.76 2.31 0.22
CA GLN A 69 -10.84 3.76 0.34
C GLN A 69 -10.19 4.25 1.63
N MET A 70 -10.45 3.60 2.75
CA MET A 70 -9.87 3.96 4.03
C MET A 70 -8.35 3.75 4.04
N ALA A 71 -7.88 2.63 3.49
CA ALA A 71 -6.46 2.35 3.37
C ALA A 71 -5.75 3.37 2.49
N GLY A 72 -6.35 3.72 1.35
CA GLY A 72 -5.82 4.74 0.45
C GLY A 72 -5.71 6.11 1.10
N ALA A 73 -6.72 6.50 1.87
CA ALA A 73 -6.72 7.78 2.58
C ALA A 73 -5.58 7.85 3.60
N ASP A 74 -5.38 6.78 4.38
CA ASP A 74 -4.31 6.72 5.37
C ASP A 74 -2.92 6.82 4.72
N ALA A 75 -2.68 6.02 3.69
CA ALA A 75 -1.40 6.03 2.98
C ALA A 75 -1.14 7.39 2.32
N ALA A 76 -2.14 7.97 1.68
CA ALA A 76 -2.03 9.26 1.00
C ALA A 76 -1.70 10.39 1.98
N LYS A 77 -2.32 10.40 3.14
CA LYS A 77 -2.10 11.43 4.16
C LYS A 77 -0.64 11.46 4.60
N VAL A 78 -0.08 10.29 4.92
CA VAL A 78 1.33 10.20 5.34
C VAL A 78 2.27 10.61 4.21
N ALA A 79 2.00 10.18 2.99
CA ALA A 79 2.83 10.51 1.84
C ALA A 79 2.80 12.00 1.50
N LEU A 80 1.64 12.65 1.58
CA LEU A 80 1.53 14.08 1.35
C LEU A 80 2.29 14.88 2.39
N ASP A 81 2.23 14.46 3.66
CA ASP A 81 3.00 15.10 4.73
C ASP A 81 4.52 14.96 4.49
N ALA A 82 4.94 13.90 3.84
CA ALA A 82 6.33 13.67 3.47
C ALA A 82 6.77 14.43 2.22
N GLY A 83 5.84 14.93 1.42
CA GLY A 83 6.13 15.73 0.23
C GLY A 83 5.82 15.09 -1.12
N LEU A 84 5.27 13.89 -1.14
CA LEU A 84 4.86 13.23 -2.39
C LEU A 84 3.61 13.92 -2.96
N LYS A 85 3.63 14.24 -4.26
CA LYS A 85 2.52 14.95 -4.91
C LYS A 85 1.94 14.21 -6.11
N LYS A 86 2.78 13.55 -6.89
CA LYS A 86 2.39 12.85 -8.13
C LYS A 86 2.84 11.40 -8.06
N VAL A 87 2.03 10.51 -8.58
CA VAL A 87 2.35 9.07 -8.62
C VAL A 87 1.96 8.43 -9.94
N ASP A 88 2.73 7.43 -10.33
CA ASP A 88 2.31 6.43 -11.30
C ASP A 88 1.72 5.25 -10.53
N VAL A 89 0.52 4.82 -10.87
CA VAL A 89 -0.17 3.75 -10.18
C VAL A 89 0.08 2.41 -10.87
N PHE A 90 0.55 1.45 -10.12
CA PHE A 90 0.72 0.07 -10.58
C PHE A 90 -0.23 -0.81 -9.78
N VAL A 91 -1.24 -1.35 -10.45
CA VAL A 91 -2.28 -2.16 -9.84
C VAL A 91 -2.06 -3.63 -10.16
N LYS A 92 -2.21 -4.49 -9.17
CA LYS A 92 -1.97 -5.92 -9.29
C LYS A 92 -3.06 -6.68 -8.55
N GLY A 93 -3.56 -7.75 -9.15
CA GLY A 93 -4.48 -8.68 -8.51
C GLY A 93 -5.94 -8.48 -8.88
N PRO A 94 -6.80 -9.48 -8.57
CA PRO A 94 -8.20 -9.51 -9.00
C PRO A 94 -9.20 -8.90 -8.01
N GLY A 95 -8.74 -8.34 -6.89
CA GLY A 95 -9.62 -7.84 -5.84
C GLY A 95 -10.54 -6.71 -6.27
N SER A 96 -11.68 -6.58 -5.63
CA SER A 96 -12.71 -5.57 -5.94
C SER A 96 -12.34 -4.15 -5.53
N GLY A 97 -11.33 -3.99 -4.68
CA GLY A 97 -10.92 -2.68 -4.15
C GLY A 97 -10.00 -1.86 -5.05
N ARG A 98 -9.67 -2.34 -6.24
CA ARG A 98 -8.69 -1.71 -7.14
C ARG A 98 -9.04 -0.26 -7.46
N GLU A 99 -10.23 -0.04 -8.00
CA GLU A 99 -10.68 1.30 -8.41
C GLU A 99 -10.85 2.24 -7.24
N SER A 100 -11.42 1.73 -6.14
CA SER A 100 -11.64 2.54 -4.93
C SER A 100 -10.33 3.02 -4.33
N ALA A 101 -9.29 2.19 -4.35
CA ALA A 101 -7.96 2.57 -3.88
C ALA A 101 -7.38 3.71 -4.73
N ILE A 102 -7.47 3.60 -6.05
CA ILE A 102 -6.97 4.63 -6.97
C ILE A 102 -7.73 5.95 -6.76
N ARG A 103 -9.04 5.90 -6.69
CA ARG A 103 -9.86 7.08 -6.43
C ARG A 103 -9.54 7.74 -5.11
N SER A 104 -9.30 6.93 -4.08
CA SER A 104 -8.94 7.43 -2.76
C SER A 104 -7.65 8.23 -2.78
N LEU A 105 -6.63 7.76 -3.49
CA LEU A 105 -5.38 8.50 -3.65
C LEU A 105 -5.62 9.84 -4.32
N SER A 106 -6.42 9.88 -5.38
CA SER A 106 -6.77 11.10 -6.09
C SER A 106 -7.56 12.08 -5.22
N GLN A 107 -8.55 11.58 -4.49
CA GLN A 107 -9.39 12.39 -3.60
C GLN A 107 -8.61 13.02 -2.45
N ASN A 108 -7.54 12.39 -2.01
CA ASN A 108 -6.72 12.89 -0.91
C ASN A 108 -5.60 13.83 -1.35
N GLY A 109 -5.58 14.23 -2.61
CA GLY A 109 -4.69 15.27 -3.10
C GLY A 109 -3.44 14.78 -3.82
N ILE A 110 -3.29 13.48 -4.03
CA ILE A 110 -2.20 12.93 -4.84
C ILE A 110 -2.64 12.91 -6.31
N GLU A 111 -1.86 13.54 -7.18
CA GLU A 111 -2.14 13.54 -8.60
C GLU A 111 -1.69 12.22 -9.22
N ILE A 112 -2.60 11.57 -9.94
CA ILE A 112 -2.31 10.31 -10.64
C ILE A 112 -1.97 10.65 -12.09
N VAL A 113 -0.75 10.33 -12.48
CA VAL A 113 -0.25 10.63 -13.84
C VAL A 113 -0.53 9.47 -14.79
N MET A 114 -0.33 8.23 -14.32
CA MET A 114 -0.48 7.03 -15.14
C MET A 114 -1.06 5.91 -14.29
N ILE A 115 -1.87 5.06 -14.90
CA ILE A 115 -2.38 3.84 -14.26
C ILE A 115 -1.98 2.67 -15.14
N LYS A 116 -1.29 1.70 -14.55
CA LYS A 116 -0.85 0.50 -15.26
C LYS A 116 -1.24 -0.75 -14.47
N ASP A 117 -1.82 -1.72 -15.14
CA ASP A 117 -2.12 -3.02 -14.55
C ASP A 117 -0.93 -3.95 -14.77
N ILE A 118 -0.34 -4.43 -13.68
CA ILE A 118 0.83 -5.32 -13.71
C ILE A 118 0.52 -6.72 -13.18
N THR A 119 -0.76 -7.11 -13.19
CA THR A 119 -1.16 -8.44 -12.75
C THR A 119 -0.38 -9.50 -13.54
N PRO A 120 0.33 -10.42 -12.86
CA PRO A 120 1.17 -11.38 -13.55
C PRO A 120 0.35 -12.41 -14.33
N LEU A 121 0.80 -12.72 -15.54
CA LEU A 121 0.23 -13.75 -16.39
C LEU A 121 1.32 -14.79 -16.66
N PRO A 122 1.33 -15.93 -15.95
CA PRO A 122 2.38 -16.94 -16.15
C PRO A 122 2.27 -17.60 -17.51
N HIS A 123 3.41 -17.90 -18.11
CA HIS A 123 3.48 -18.71 -19.34
C HIS A 123 3.47 -20.19 -18.97
N ASN A 124 2.34 -20.70 -18.49
CA ASN A 124 2.13 -22.00 -17.84
C ASN A 124 2.71 -22.16 -16.43
N GLY A 125 3.74 -21.46 -16.05
CA GLY A 125 4.26 -21.38 -14.69
C GLY A 125 4.32 -22.68 -13.90
N CYS A 126 4.28 -22.55 -12.58
CA CYS A 126 4.29 -23.68 -11.66
C CYS A 126 2.93 -24.36 -11.58
N ARG A 127 2.92 -25.64 -11.24
CA ARG A 127 1.68 -26.36 -10.99
C ARG A 127 0.90 -25.70 -9.86
N PRO A 128 -0.39 -25.37 -10.03
CA PRO A 128 -1.17 -24.78 -8.97
C PRO A 128 -1.38 -25.77 -7.82
N PRO A 129 -1.66 -25.27 -6.60
CA PRO A 129 -1.96 -26.16 -5.47
C PRO A 129 -3.25 -26.93 -5.72
N LYS A 130 -3.43 -28.02 -4.98
CA LYS A 130 -4.63 -28.84 -5.09
C LYS A 130 -5.87 -28.02 -4.69
N LYS A 131 -7.03 -28.48 -5.16
CA LYS A 131 -8.31 -27.86 -4.83
C LYS A 131 -8.51 -27.81 -3.31
N ARG A 132 -8.90 -26.65 -2.83
CA ARG A 132 -9.19 -26.44 -1.41
C ARG A 132 -10.41 -27.25 -0.98
N ARG A 133 -10.31 -27.94 0.13
CA ARG A 133 -11.45 -28.59 0.78
C ARG A 133 -12.26 -27.54 1.55
N VAL A 134 -13.54 -27.46 1.23
CA VAL A 134 -14.43 -26.49 1.86
C VAL A 134 -15.60 -27.22 2.50
#